data_7c656f9e6ede096e5b6a5ec980d6de26
#
_entry.id   7c656f9e6ede096e5b6a5ec980d6de26
#
_cell.length_a   1.000
_cell.length_b   1.000
_cell.length_c   1.000
_cell.angle_alpha   90.00
_cell.angle_beta   90.00
_cell.angle_gamma   90.00
#
_symmetry.space_group_name_H-M   'P 1'
#
loop_
_entity.id
_entity.type
_entity.pdbx_description
1 polymer ?
#
loop_
_entity_poly.entity_id
_entity_poly.type
_entity_poly.pdbx_seq_one_letter_code
_entity_poly.pdbx_strand_id
1 'polypeptide(L)'
;MAGVLPTPAIIISGKKMFKKLALLLSLLGALGTSHAQTLTIGYSDWPGWVAWEVGIEKGWFEEANVDVVFEWFDYVASMDAYAAGQLDAVCMTNGDALVTGATARRSVMALINDFSNGNDMIVAVPGITSVAELANKKVGVEIGFVGHLLLLRALEKNGLSEDDVELINVPTNETPMVLASGEVDAIVAWQPNSSQSLQMVPGSTAIYTSANDPGLIYDTLAISPESLNAAPEEWAKVREVWYRIVSFIANPETRDEALEIMAARVGVSAAEYGLLMQGTQFLTESEAQARYAGNDGFDSLLGSTEVANEFNLKYKVYSESQDSTDYISAVLYQ
;
A
#
# COMPACT_ATOMS: atom_id res chain seq x y z
N MET A 1 -90.84 -9.70 -46.87
CA MET A 1 -89.50 -9.25 -47.19
C MET A 1 -89.16 -8.16 -46.10
N ALA A 2 -88.46 -8.52 -45.10
CA ALA A 2 -88.18 -7.64 -43.98
C ALA A 2 -86.71 -7.17 -44.07
N GLY A 3 -86.52 -5.85 -44.20
CA GLY A 3 -85.21 -5.27 -44.26
C GLY A 3 -84.65 -5.01 -42.86
N VAL A 4 -83.45 -5.53 -42.63
CA VAL A 4 -82.67 -5.33 -41.39
C VAL A 4 -81.87 -4.08 -41.56
N LEU A 5 -82.04 -3.11 -40.63
CA LEU A 5 -81.24 -1.89 -40.48
C LEU A 5 -79.95 -2.19 -39.65
N PRO A 6 -78.79 -1.67 -40.06
CA PRO A 6 -77.56 -1.87 -39.31
C PRO A 6 -77.44 -0.94 -38.13
N THR A 7 -76.87 -1.51 -37.01
CA THR A 7 -76.54 -0.82 -35.74
C THR A 7 -75.23 -0.03 -35.86
N PRO A 8 -75.12 1.18 -35.32
CA PRO A 8 -73.86 1.95 -35.40
C PRO A 8 -72.80 1.44 -34.40
N ALA A 9 -71.58 1.23 -34.91
CA ALA A 9 -70.42 0.87 -34.08
C ALA A 9 -69.86 2.12 -33.36
N ILE A 10 -69.72 2.04 -32.06
CA ILE A 10 -69.04 3.05 -31.21
C ILE A 10 -67.56 2.79 -31.31
N ILE A 11 -66.79 3.69 -31.98
CA ILE A 11 -65.35 3.69 -32.01
C ILE A 11 -64.83 4.44 -30.77
N ILE A 12 -64.39 3.70 -29.74
CA ILE A 12 -63.72 4.28 -28.60
C ILE A 12 -62.23 4.51 -28.97
N SER A 13 -61.87 5.80 -29.07
CA SER A 13 -60.53 6.24 -29.38
C SER A 13 -59.53 5.90 -28.24
N GLY A 14 -58.78 4.80 -28.43
CA GLY A 14 -57.78 4.30 -27.47
C GLY A 14 -56.46 5.07 -27.39
N LYS A 15 -56.31 6.25 -28.04
CA LYS A 15 -55.03 6.98 -28.16
C LYS A 15 -54.60 7.81 -26.94
N LYS A 16 -55.49 8.06 -25.98
CA LYS A 16 -55.15 8.88 -24.78
C LYS A 16 -54.70 8.09 -23.55
N MET A 17 -54.99 6.79 -23.52
CA MET A 17 -54.63 5.94 -22.37
C MET A 17 -53.20 5.37 -22.49
N PHE A 18 -52.72 5.14 -23.71
CA PHE A 18 -51.33 4.67 -23.92
C PHE A 18 -50.25 5.73 -23.62
N LYS A 19 -50.55 7.05 -23.82
CA LYS A 19 -49.59 8.09 -23.51
C LYS A 19 -49.36 8.31 -22.00
N LYS A 20 -50.35 8.03 -21.14
CA LYS A 20 -50.20 8.13 -19.69
C LYS A 20 -49.52 6.89 -19.08
N LEU A 21 -49.67 5.74 -19.67
CA LEU A 21 -49.01 4.50 -19.24
C LEU A 21 -47.51 4.49 -19.63
N ALA A 22 -47.17 5.04 -20.82
CA ALA A 22 -45.79 5.19 -21.25
C ALA A 22 -45.01 6.21 -20.42
N LEU A 23 -45.67 7.25 -19.88
CA LEU A 23 -45.01 8.24 -19.02
C LEU A 23 -44.79 7.75 -17.57
N LEU A 24 -45.59 6.79 -17.07
CA LEU A 24 -45.38 6.15 -15.76
C LEU A 24 -44.26 5.07 -15.82
N LEU A 25 -44.11 4.36 -16.96
CA LEU A 25 -43.01 3.42 -17.12
C LEU A 25 -41.65 4.09 -17.33
N SER A 26 -41.63 5.33 -17.82
CA SER A 26 -40.36 6.06 -17.99
C SER A 26 -39.85 6.70 -16.67
N LEU A 27 -40.71 6.83 -15.63
CA LEU A 27 -40.28 7.31 -14.32
C LEU A 27 -39.81 6.18 -13.38
N LEU A 28 -40.17 4.89 -13.67
CA LEU A 28 -39.66 3.76 -12.89
C LEU A 28 -38.31 3.21 -13.40
N GLY A 29 -37.84 3.72 -14.55
CA GLY A 29 -36.57 3.30 -15.15
C GLY A 29 -35.33 4.10 -14.67
N ALA A 30 -35.50 5.08 -13.76
CA ALA A 30 -34.42 5.94 -13.30
C ALA A 30 -34.02 5.72 -11.82
N LEU A 31 -34.48 4.63 -11.21
CA LEU A 31 -33.80 4.08 -10.04
C LEU A 31 -32.69 3.16 -10.56
N GLY A 32 -31.70 3.78 -11.21
CA GLY A 32 -30.42 3.13 -11.41
C GLY A 32 -29.93 2.74 -10.03
N THR A 33 -29.87 1.46 -9.73
CA THR A 33 -29.01 0.96 -8.67
C THR A 33 -27.63 1.46 -9.05
N SER A 34 -27.17 2.55 -8.42
CA SER A 34 -25.77 2.88 -8.37
C SER A 34 -25.13 1.62 -7.76
N HIS A 35 -24.65 0.70 -8.60
CA HIS A 35 -23.71 -0.29 -8.12
C HIS A 35 -22.54 0.54 -7.59
N ALA A 36 -22.30 0.48 -6.29
CA ALA A 36 -21.06 0.98 -5.74
C ALA A 36 -19.92 0.38 -6.56
N GLN A 37 -18.99 1.21 -7.00
CA GLN A 37 -17.83 0.74 -7.75
C GLN A 37 -17.04 -0.20 -6.84
N THR A 38 -16.77 -1.42 -7.29
CA THR A 38 -15.84 -2.32 -6.60
C THR A 38 -14.46 -1.68 -6.63
N LEU A 39 -13.87 -1.45 -5.47
CA LEU A 39 -12.49 -0.94 -5.34
C LEU A 39 -11.52 -2.12 -5.35
N THR A 40 -10.40 -1.97 -6.06
CA THR A 40 -9.35 -2.99 -6.12
C THR A 40 -8.06 -2.46 -5.48
N ILE A 41 -7.55 -3.17 -4.46
CA ILE A 41 -6.37 -2.78 -3.68
C ILE A 41 -5.32 -3.88 -3.76
N GLY A 42 -4.12 -3.55 -4.28
CA GLY A 42 -2.96 -4.43 -4.23
C GLY A 42 -2.16 -4.27 -2.94
N TYR A 43 -1.69 -5.37 -2.35
CA TYR A 43 -0.85 -5.36 -1.16
C TYR A 43 0.08 -6.57 -1.13
N SER A 44 1.08 -6.55 -0.25
CA SER A 44 2.09 -7.60 -0.12
C SER A 44 2.36 -7.97 1.34
N ASP A 45 3.45 -8.69 1.59
CA ASP A 45 3.81 -9.32 2.86
C ASP A 45 4.32 -8.37 3.97
N TRP A 46 4.42 -7.05 3.71
CA TRP A 46 4.78 -6.09 4.75
C TRP A 46 3.83 -6.18 5.95
N PRO A 47 4.35 -6.30 7.19
CA PRO A 47 3.50 -6.52 8.37
C PRO A 47 2.41 -5.45 8.58
N GLY A 48 2.68 -4.20 8.20
CA GLY A 48 1.70 -3.12 8.27
C GLY A 48 0.55 -3.28 7.28
N TRP A 49 0.82 -3.78 6.07
CA TRP A 49 -0.21 -4.00 5.05
C TRP A 49 -1.00 -5.30 5.27
N VAL A 50 -0.36 -6.34 5.82
CA VAL A 50 -1.09 -7.57 6.21
C VAL A 50 -2.16 -7.27 7.26
N ALA A 51 -2.11 -6.14 7.96
CA ALA A 51 -3.17 -5.70 8.87
C ALA A 51 -4.56 -5.58 8.20
N TRP A 52 -4.64 -5.36 6.88
CA TRP A 52 -5.90 -5.37 6.13
C TRP A 52 -6.67 -6.68 6.30
N GLU A 53 -5.98 -7.81 6.50
CA GLU A 53 -6.60 -9.12 6.73
C GLU A 53 -7.54 -9.13 7.94
N VAL A 54 -7.27 -8.32 8.95
CA VAL A 54 -8.17 -8.20 10.11
C VAL A 54 -9.53 -7.66 9.67
N GLY A 55 -9.56 -6.62 8.85
CA GLY A 55 -10.81 -6.07 8.33
C GLY A 55 -11.53 -7.02 7.37
N ILE A 56 -10.78 -7.76 6.56
CA ILE A 56 -11.28 -8.76 5.62
C ILE A 56 -11.92 -9.92 6.39
N GLU A 57 -11.18 -10.56 7.29
CA GLU A 57 -11.65 -11.73 8.06
C GLU A 57 -12.82 -11.39 8.97
N LYS A 58 -12.84 -10.18 9.55
CA LYS A 58 -13.94 -9.69 10.40
C LYS A 58 -15.16 -9.22 9.59
N GLY A 59 -15.10 -9.17 8.26
CA GLY A 59 -16.21 -8.71 7.41
C GLY A 59 -16.53 -7.22 7.55
N TRP A 60 -15.57 -6.39 7.98
CA TRP A 60 -15.83 -4.98 8.30
C TRP A 60 -16.05 -4.11 7.07
N PHE A 61 -15.55 -4.49 5.92
CA PHE A 61 -15.84 -3.81 4.65
C PHE A 61 -17.30 -4.02 4.22
N GLU A 62 -17.82 -5.24 4.39
CA GLU A 62 -19.25 -5.54 4.15
C GLU A 62 -20.15 -4.77 5.13
N GLU A 63 -19.80 -4.75 6.43
CA GLU A 63 -20.50 -3.96 7.44
C GLU A 63 -20.55 -2.47 7.10
N ALA A 64 -19.45 -1.92 6.54
CA ALA A 64 -19.35 -0.53 6.10
C ALA A 64 -20.09 -0.26 4.78
N ASN A 65 -20.63 -1.29 4.11
CA ASN A 65 -21.23 -1.21 2.77
C ASN A 65 -20.25 -0.59 1.76
N VAL A 66 -19.01 -1.07 1.73
CA VAL A 66 -18.04 -0.79 0.69
C VAL A 66 -17.64 -2.10 0.03
N ASP A 67 -17.74 -2.13 -1.30
CA ASP A 67 -17.33 -3.27 -2.11
C ASP A 67 -15.86 -3.10 -2.46
N VAL A 68 -14.99 -3.94 -1.87
CA VAL A 68 -13.54 -3.86 -2.03
C VAL A 68 -12.95 -5.25 -2.18
N VAL A 69 -12.02 -5.38 -3.12
CA VAL A 69 -11.23 -6.60 -3.36
C VAL A 69 -9.78 -6.30 -3.06
N PHE A 70 -9.19 -7.09 -2.18
CA PHE A 70 -7.77 -7.05 -1.88
C PHE A 70 -7.04 -8.14 -2.65
N GLU A 71 -6.04 -7.75 -3.44
CA GLU A 71 -5.24 -8.67 -4.26
C GLU A 71 -3.80 -8.75 -3.72
N TRP A 72 -3.35 -10.00 -3.51
CA TRP A 72 -2.01 -10.27 -3.00
C TRP A 72 -1.00 -10.37 -4.12
N PHE A 73 0.14 -9.69 -3.95
CA PHE A 73 1.25 -9.69 -4.90
C PHE A 73 2.59 -9.76 -4.17
N ASP A 74 3.64 -10.11 -4.90
CA ASP A 74 4.99 -9.67 -4.56
C ASP A 74 5.06 -8.15 -4.73
N TYR A 75 5.88 -7.47 -3.92
CA TYR A 75 5.82 -6.02 -3.76
C TYR A 75 5.90 -5.24 -5.09
N VAL A 76 6.98 -5.42 -5.87
CA VAL A 76 7.13 -4.71 -7.16
C VAL A 76 6.02 -5.10 -8.15
N ALA A 77 5.59 -6.36 -8.14
CA ALA A 77 4.50 -6.81 -9.01
C ALA A 77 3.17 -6.10 -8.71
N SER A 78 2.92 -5.71 -7.44
CA SER A 78 1.74 -4.90 -7.10
C SER A 78 1.78 -3.51 -7.73
N MET A 79 2.94 -2.88 -7.74
CA MET A 79 3.14 -1.58 -8.39
C MET A 79 3.04 -1.67 -9.91
N ASP A 80 3.54 -2.75 -10.51
CA ASP A 80 3.38 -3.01 -11.95
C ASP A 80 1.91 -3.22 -12.34
N ALA A 81 1.13 -3.95 -11.52
CA ALA A 81 -0.31 -4.12 -11.72
C ALA A 81 -1.06 -2.79 -11.59
N TYR A 82 -0.69 -1.95 -10.62
CA TYR A 82 -1.22 -0.60 -10.49
C TYR A 82 -0.87 0.28 -11.69
N ALA A 83 0.40 0.28 -12.12
CA ALA A 83 0.88 1.01 -13.29
C ALA A 83 0.16 0.61 -14.58
N ALA A 84 -0.18 -0.68 -14.71
CA ALA A 84 -0.97 -1.22 -15.82
C ALA A 84 -2.48 -0.86 -15.74
N GLY A 85 -2.94 -0.19 -14.67
CA GLY A 85 -4.33 0.19 -14.48
C GLY A 85 -5.25 -0.96 -14.05
N GLN A 86 -4.68 -2.05 -13.51
CA GLN A 86 -5.44 -3.20 -13.03
C GLN A 86 -5.99 -2.98 -11.61
N LEU A 87 -5.40 -2.06 -10.85
CA LEU A 87 -5.74 -1.73 -9.47
C LEU A 87 -6.17 -0.26 -9.36
N ASP A 88 -7.13 0.02 -8.47
CA ASP A 88 -7.53 1.37 -8.07
C ASP A 88 -6.55 1.99 -7.09
N ALA A 89 -5.98 1.17 -6.23
CA ALA A 89 -4.98 1.55 -5.24
C ALA A 89 -3.96 0.43 -5.01
N VAL A 90 -2.81 0.81 -4.46
CA VAL A 90 -1.76 -0.13 -4.08
C VAL A 90 -1.11 0.32 -2.78
N CYS A 91 -0.76 -0.63 -1.93
CA CYS A 91 0.05 -0.39 -0.76
C CYS A 91 1.52 -0.30 -1.18
N MET A 92 2.12 0.87 -1.00
CA MET A 92 3.53 1.11 -1.31
C MET A 92 4.12 2.21 -0.43
N THR A 93 5.46 2.29 -0.40
CA THR A 93 6.14 3.32 0.37
C THR A 93 6.01 4.70 -0.28
N ASN A 94 6.21 5.75 0.51
CA ASN A 94 6.19 7.12 0.00
C ASN A 94 7.27 7.37 -1.09
N GLY A 95 8.43 6.75 -0.96
CA GLY A 95 9.49 6.84 -1.98
C GLY A 95 9.11 6.13 -3.27
N ASP A 96 8.53 4.94 -3.18
CA ASP A 96 8.16 4.13 -4.33
C ASP A 96 6.91 4.67 -5.05
N ALA A 97 6.05 5.42 -4.33
CA ALA A 97 4.97 6.19 -4.96
C ALA A 97 5.52 7.24 -5.95
N LEU A 98 6.64 7.90 -5.62
CA LEU A 98 7.32 8.81 -6.54
C LEU A 98 7.92 8.06 -7.73
N VAL A 99 8.58 6.92 -7.50
CA VAL A 99 9.19 6.10 -8.56
C VAL A 99 8.12 5.63 -9.54
N THR A 100 7.03 5.05 -9.04
CA THR A 100 5.92 4.57 -9.86
C THR A 100 5.25 5.71 -10.64
N GLY A 101 5.10 6.88 -10.02
CA GLY A 101 4.52 8.05 -10.66
C GLY A 101 5.42 8.68 -11.72
N ALA A 102 6.73 8.74 -11.49
CA ALA A 102 7.70 9.28 -12.43
C ALA A 102 7.90 8.40 -13.67
N THR A 103 7.72 7.08 -13.52
CA THR A 103 8.03 6.11 -14.58
C THR A 103 6.78 5.57 -15.29
N ALA A 104 5.61 5.60 -14.66
CA ALA A 104 4.41 4.96 -15.20
C ALA A 104 3.10 5.70 -14.86
N ARG A 105 2.56 5.51 -13.64
CA ARG A 105 1.26 6.03 -13.24
C ARG A 105 1.32 6.69 -11.88
N ARG A 106 0.96 7.99 -11.83
CA ARG A 106 0.88 8.73 -10.57
C ARG A 106 -0.25 8.21 -9.68
N SER A 107 0.02 8.20 -8.38
CA SER A 107 -0.94 7.92 -7.32
C SER A 107 -0.99 9.08 -6.34
N VAL A 108 -1.95 9.02 -5.42
CA VAL A 108 -2.09 9.94 -4.29
C VAL A 108 -2.05 9.13 -3.00
N MET A 109 -1.06 9.37 -2.16
CA MET A 109 -0.96 8.81 -0.82
C MET A 109 -2.05 9.45 0.05
N ALA A 110 -3.22 8.80 0.11
CA ALA A 110 -4.41 9.33 0.78
C ALA A 110 -4.63 8.74 2.18
N LEU A 111 -3.95 7.63 2.50
CA LEU A 111 -3.95 7.01 3.82
C LEU A 111 -2.53 6.58 4.18
N ILE A 112 -2.07 6.93 5.39
CA ILE A 112 -0.85 6.36 5.97
C ILE A 112 -1.26 5.10 6.72
N ASN A 113 -0.69 3.95 6.33
CA ASN A 113 -0.88 2.71 7.05
C ASN A 113 -0.02 2.69 8.32
N ASP A 114 1.26 2.95 8.18
CA ASP A 114 2.26 2.91 9.24
C ASP A 114 3.56 3.60 8.79
N PHE A 115 4.59 3.51 9.58
CA PHE A 115 5.96 3.77 9.14
C PHE A 115 6.91 2.72 9.69
N SER A 116 7.97 2.45 8.95
CA SER A 116 9.01 1.51 9.36
C SER A 116 9.91 2.12 10.45
N ASN A 117 10.07 1.38 11.54
CA ASN A 117 10.91 1.75 12.68
C ASN A 117 11.68 0.52 13.20
N GLY A 118 12.47 -0.08 12.31
CA GLY A 118 13.32 -1.22 12.61
C GLY A 118 13.09 -2.45 11.74
N ASN A 119 12.04 -2.50 10.92
CA ASN A 119 11.68 -3.67 10.12
C ASN A 119 12.36 -3.73 8.74
N ASP A 120 12.75 -2.58 8.17
CA ASP A 120 13.67 -2.55 7.03
C ASP A 120 15.09 -2.63 7.57
N MET A 121 15.90 -3.55 7.03
CA MET A 121 17.20 -3.90 7.60
C MET A 121 18.25 -4.13 6.51
N ILE A 122 19.48 -3.76 6.82
CA ILE A 122 20.68 -4.29 6.15
C ILE A 122 21.19 -5.45 6.99
N VAL A 123 21.08 -6.66 6.48
CA VAL A 123 21.54 -7.89 7.15
C VAL A 123 22.83 -8.35 6.50
N ALA A 124 23.89 -8.50 7.28
CA ALA A 124 25.22 -8.90 6.80
C ALA A 124 25.61 -10.28 7.32
N VAL A 125 26.44 -10.99 6.53
CA VAL A 125 27.02 -12.29 6.91
C VAL A 125 27.91 -12.17 8.16
N PRO A 126 28.17 -13.29 8.88
CA PRO A 126 29.07 -13.28 10.04
C PRO A 126 30.43 -12.63 9.72
N GLY A 127 30.87 -11.76 10.62
CA GLY A 127 32.15 -11.04 10.49
C GLY A 127 32.04 -9.62 9.94
N ILE A 128 30.89 -9.21 9.44
CA ILE A 128 30.57 -7.83 9.10
C ILE A 128 29.60 -7.31 10.16
N THR A 129 30.01 -6.28 10.91
CA THR A 129 29.29 -5.79 12.10
C THR A 129 28.89 -4.31 12.00
N SER A 130 29.32 -3.64 10.94
CA SER A 130 29.02 -2.24 10.69
C SER A 130 28.87 -1.93 9.21
N VAL A 131 28.16 -0.85 8.89
CA VAL A 131 27.97 -0.37 7.50
C VAL A 131 29.33 0.01 6.88
N ALA A 132 30.27 0.54 7.65
CA ALA A 132 31.60 0.90 7.14
C ALA A 132 32.39 -0.31 6.59
N GLU A 133 32.11 -1.52 7.07
CA GLU A 133 32.74 -2.77 6.58
C GLU A 133 32.13 -3.27 5.27
N LEU A 134 31.09 -2.62 4.73
CA LEU A 134 30.54 -2.92 3.42
C LEU A 134 31.41 -2.41 2.26
N ALA A 135 32.45 -1.61 2.53
CA ALA A 135 33.38 -1.16 1.49
C ALA A 135 33.97 -2.34 0.70
N ASN A 136 33.81 -2.30 -0.64
CA ASN A 136 34.17 -3.35 -1.60
C ASN A 136 33.44 -4.69 -1.39
N LYS A 137 32.26 -4.67 -0.79
CA LYS A 137 31.39 -5.83 -0.56
C LYS A 137 30.25 -5.89 -1.56
N LYS A 138 29.72 -7.10 -1.77
CA LYS A 138 28.53 -7.35 -2.57
C LYS A 138 27.28 -7.19 -1.71
N VAL A 139 26.36 -6.34 -2.13
CA VAL A 139 25.11 -6.11 -1.41
C VAL A 139 23.93 -6.43 -2.34
N GLY A 140 23.16 -7.43 -1.96
CA GLY A 140 21.89 -7.77 -2.62
C GLY A 140 20.79 -6.82 -2.20
N VAL A 141 20.17 -6.13 -3.17
CA VAL A 141 19.11 -5.17 -2.92
C VAL A 141 18.21 -5.04 -4.15
N GLU A 142 16.94 -4.75 -3.94
CA GLU A 142 16.02 -4.41 -5.03
C GLU A 142 16.29 -2.96 -5.48
N ILE A 143 17.06 -2.84 -6.58
CA ILE A 143 17.62 -1.55 -7.03
C ILE A 143 16.50 -0.62 -7.51
N GLY A 144 16.51 0.62 -7.05
CA GLY A 144 15.57 1.68 -7.42
C GLY A 144 14.35 1.79 -6.50
N PHE A 145 14.20 0.90 -5.51
CA PHE A 145 13.08 0.88 -4.58
C PHE A 145 13.53 1.13 -3.12
N VAL A 146 12.59 0.99 -2.18
CA VAL A 146 12.78 1.35 -0.77
C VAL A 146 14.05 0.78 -0.13
N GLY A 147 14.41 -0.48 -0.43
CA GLY A 147 15.65 -1.08 0.10
C GLY A 147 16.90 -0.36 -0.39
N HIS A 148 16.91 0.11 -1.63
CA HIS A 148 18.01 0.90 -2.19
C HIS A 148 18.13 2.26 -1.48
N LEU A 149 17.01 2.94 -1.22
CA LEU A 149 16.98 4.19 -0.42
C LEU A 149 17.61 3.96 0.96
N LEU A 150 17.20 2.92 1.69
CA LEU A 150 17.74 2.60 3.01
C LEU A 150 19.25 2.34 2.98
N LEU A 151 19.71 1.53 1.99
CA LEU A 151 21.14 1.20 1.84
C LEU A 151 21.98 2.47 1.63
N LEU A 152 21.60 3.27 0.65
CA LEU A 152 22.38 4.44 0.29
C LEU A 152 22.36 5.49 1.41
N ARG A 153 21.25 5.61 2.14
CA ARG A 153 21.17 6.42 3.35
C ARG A 153 22.14 5.93 4.43
N ALA A 154 22.20 4.61 4.63
CA ALA A 154 23.14 4.00 5.57
C ALA A 154 24.59 4.24 5.17
N LEU A 155 24.92 4.05 3.89
CA LEU A 155 26.28 4.30 3.34
C LEU A 155 26.69 5.75 3.57
N GLU A 156 25.89 6.73 3.17
CA GLU A 156 26.18 8.15 3.36
C GLU A 156 26.46 8.53 4.82
N LYS A 157 25.62 8.06 5.75
CA LYS A 157 25.80 8.31 7.19
C LYS A 157 27.08 7.71 7.75
N ASN A 158 27.65 6.72 7.06
CA ASN A 158 28.89 6.07 7.46
C ASN A 158 30.10 6.44 6.58
N GLY A 159 29.97 7.50 5.77
CA GLY A 159 31.06 8.05 4.95
C GLY A 159 31.40 7.24 3.71
N LEU A 160 30.48 6.38 3.28
CA LEU A 160 30.55 5.61 2.04
C LEU A 160 29.57 6.16 1.01
N SER A 161 29.75 5.73 -0.24
CA SER A 161 28.87 6.00 -1.37
C SER A 161 28.44 4.69 -2.05
N GLU A 162 27.56 4.78 -3.04
CA GLU A 162 27.18 3.65 -3.87
C GLU A 162 28.39 3.02 -4.59
N ASP A 163 29.34 3.85 -5.02
CA ASP A 163 30.56 3.41 -5.72
C ASP A 163 31.51 2.58 -4.83
N ASP A 164 31.30 2.60 -3.51
CA ASP A 164 32.13 1.84 -2.57
C ASP A 164 31.61 0.39 -2.34
N VAL A 165 30.48 0.02 -2.93
CA VAL A 165 29.87 -1.32 -2.84
C VAL A 165 29.54 -1.88 -4.23
N GLU A 166 29.48 -3.20 -4.35
CA GLU A 166 28.96 -3.85 -5.56
C GLU A 166 27.48 -4.20 -5.36
N LEU A 167 26.59 -3.49 -6.04
CA LEU A 167 25.14 -3.77 -5.94
C LEU A 167 24.77 -4.95 -6.84
N ILE A 168 24.04 -5.89 -6.27
CA ILE A 168 23.43 -7.02 -6.97
C ILE A 168 21.92 -6.84 -6.88
N ASN A 169 21.25 -6.74 -8.05
CA ASN A 169 19.79 -6.60 -8.06
C ASN A 169 19.13 -7.93 -7.66
N VAL A 170 18.45 -7.92 -6.53
CA VAL A 170 17.78 -9.09 -5.94
C VAL A 170 16.38 -8.66 -5.49
N PRO A 171 15.31 -9.29 -6.01
CA PRO A 171 13.97 -9.11 -5.46
C PRO A 171 13.94 -9.41 -3.95
N THR A 172 13.20 -8.62 -3.18
CA THR A 172 13.26 -8.71 -1.71
C THR A 172 12.88 -10.09 -1.18
N ASN A 173 11.90 -10.76 -1.78
CA ASN A 173 11.48 -12.12 -1.42
C ASN A 173 12.56 -13.20 -1.71
N GLU A 174 13.56 -12.91 -2.54
CA GLU A 174 14.68 -13.82 -2.84
C GLU A 174 15.91 -13.58 -1.95
N THR A 175 15.97 -12.44 -1.25
CA THR A 175 17.14 -12.05 -0.44
C THR A 175 17.56 -13.07 0.60
N PRO A 176 16.67 -13.83 1.30
CA PRO A 176 17.09 -14.85 2.26
C PRO A 176 17.92 -15.96 1.61
N MET A 177 17.50 -16.44 0.43
CA MET A 177 18.19 -17.49 -0.30
C MET A 177 19.52 -17.01 -0.88
N VAL A 178 19.55 -15.78 -1.40
CA VAL A 178 20.75 -15.19 -1.98
C VAL A 178 21.82 -14.97 -0.90
N LEU A 179 21.45 -14.48 0.30
CA LEU A 179 22.40 -14.36 1.42
C LEU A 179 22.91 -15.73 1.86
N ALA A 180 22.02 -16.72 1.97
CA ALA A 180 22.38 -18.09 2.39
C ALA A 180 23.26 -18.80 1.36
N SER A 181 23.17 -18.47 0.08
CA SER A 181 24.04 -19.05 -0.96
C SER A 181 25.50 -18.57 -0.87
N GLY A 182 25.75 -17.43 -0.21
CA GLY A 182 27.04 -16.78 -0.15
C GLY A 182 27.42 -16.00 -1.41
N GLU A 183 26.47 -15.69 -2.29
CA GLU A 183 26.69 -14.86 -3.48
C GLU A 183 26.90 -13.40 -3.13
N VAL A 184 26.36 -12.96 -1.98
CA VAL A 184 26.47 -11.60 -1.47
C VAL A 184 26.98 -11.59 -0.03
N ASP A 185 27.58 -10.48 0.38
CA ASP A 185 28.11 -10.25 1.74
C ASP A 185 27.02 -9.66 2.68
N ALA A 186 26.03 -8.97 2.12
CA ALA A 186 24.89 -8.39 2.83
C ALA A 186 23.67 -8.31 1.91
N ILE A 187 22.50 -8.19 2.51
CA ILE A 187 21.24 -7.91 1.80
C ILE A 187 20.51 -6.75 2.45
N VAL A 188 19.62 -6.16 1.69
CA VAL A 188 18.62 -5.22 2.23
C VAL A 188 17.24 -5.84 2.04
N ALA A 189 16.52 -5.95 3.13
CA ALA A 189 15.18 -6.53 3.12
C ALA A 189 14.35 -6.00 4.28
N TRP A 190 13.05 -6.16 4.14
CA TRP A 190 12.07 -5.91 5.20
C TRP A 190 11.49 -7.23 5.73
N GLN A 191 10.69 -7.14 6.82
CA GLN A 191 9.98 -8.30 7.37
C GLN A 191 8.88 -8.81 6.41
N PRO A 192 8.74 -10.17 6.26
CA PRO A 192 9.43 -11.23 7.02
C PRO A 192 10.82 -11.62 6.49
N ASN A 193 11.23 -11.13 5.32
CA ASN A 193 12.43 -11.58 4.60
C ASN A 193 13.73 -11.31 5.38
N SER A 194 13.81 -10.18 6.08
CA SER A 194 14.96 -9.86 6.94
C SER A 194 15.12 -10.86 8.09
N SER A 195 14.03 -11.27 8.77
CA SER A 195 14.08 -12.31 9.80
C SER A 195 14.43 -13.69 9.24
N GLN A 196 13.91 -14.05 8.07
CA GLN A 196 14.27 -15.31 7.40
C GLN A 196 15.77 -15.32 7.05
N SER A 197 16.33 -14.20 6.59
CA SER A 197 17.77 -14.06 6.32
C SER A 197 18.61 -14.31 7.58
N LEU A 198 18.23 -13.70 8.71
CA LEU A 198 18.89 -13.89 10.00
C LEU A 198 18.81 -15.34 10.49
N GLN A 199 17.70 -16.04 10.23
CA GLN A 199 17.52 -17.45 10.60
C GLN A 199 18.31 -18.40 9.68
N MET A 200 18.33 -18.13 8.37
CA MET A 200 19.00 -19.00 7.39
C MET A 200 20.52 -18.90 7.43
N VAL A 201 21.07 -17.76 7.90
CA VAL A 201 22.51 -17.54 8.02
C VAL A 201 22.89 -17.33 9.50
N PRO A 202 23.15 -18.40 10.27
CA PRO A 202 23.49 -18.28 11.69
C PRO A 202 24.70 -17.39 11.93
N GLY A 203 24.57 -16.41 12.81
CA GLY A 203 25.61 -15.42 13.12
C GLY A 203 25.60 -14.18 12.22
N SER A 204 24.70 -14.11 11.22
CA SER A 204 24.42 -12.86 10.53
C SER A 204 23.78 -11.86 11.50
N THR A 205 23.91 -10.57 11.19
CA THR A 205 23.41 -9.49 12.03
C THR A 205 22.79 -8.36 11.19
N ALA A 206 21.75 -7.71 11.73
CA ALA A 206 21.29 -6.44 11.18
C ALA A 206 22.27 -5.33 11.58
N ILE A 207 22.99 -4.79 10.60
CA ILE A 207 24.02 -3.75 10.81
C ILE A 207 23.47 -2.33 10.68
N TYR A 208 22.27 -2.18 10.14
CA TYR A 208 21.51 -0.94 10.03
C TYR A 208 20.02 -1.26 9.89
N THR A 209 19.16 -0.40 10.42
CA THR A 209 17.72 -0.57 10.30
C THR A 209 17.03 0.78 10.11
N SER A 210 15.77 0.77 9.69
CA SER A 210 14.93 1.97 9.58
C SER A 210 14.77 2.72 10.91
N ALA A 211 15.01 2.07 12.07
CA ALA A 211 15.05 2.74 13.37
C ALA A 211 16.21 3.75 13.51
N ASN A 212 17.20 3.75 12.63
CA ASN A 212 18.24 4.76 12.56
C ASN A 212 17.77 6.08 11.92
N ASP A 213 16.65 6.05 11.19
CA ASP A 213 15.97 7.17 10.56
C ASP A 213 14.45 6.98 10.64
N PRO A 214 13.82 7.03 11.83
CA PRO A 214 12.37 6.82 11.99
C PRO A 214 11.57 7.82 11.16
N GLY A 215 10.62 7.33 10.37
CA GLY A 215 9.80 8.16 9.47
C GLY A 215 10.46 8.50 8.14
N LEU A 216 11.62 7.90 7.81
CA LEU A 216 12.16 7.92 6.44
C LEU A 216 11.27 7.12 5.48
N ILE A 217 10.69 6.03 5.95
CA ILE A 217 9.86 5.11 5.16
C ILE A 217 8.46 5.12 5.76
N TYR A 218 7.53 5.79 5.08
CA TYR A 218 6.10 5.69 5.34
C TYR A 218 5.47 4.68 4.41
N ASP A 219 4.63 3.84 4.96
CA ASP A 219 3.84 2.85 4.25
C ASP A 219 2.44 3.42 4.05
N THR A 220 1.98 3.46 2.80
CA THR A 220 0.78 4.20 2.42
C THR A 220 -0.16 3.38 1.56
N LEU A 221 -1.44 3.68 1.64
CA LEU A 221 -2.40 3.34 0.59
C LEU A 221 -2.38 4.47 -0.44
N ALA A 222 -1.78 4.19 -1.57
CA ALA A 222 -1.63 5.10 -2.70
C ALA A 222 -2.74 4.82 -3.73
N ILE A 223 -3.67 5.76 -3.86
CA ILE A 223 -4.90 5.64 -4.64
C ILE A 223 -4.73 6.36 -5.98
N SER A 224 -5.27 5.82 -7.06
CA SER A 224 -5.30 6.53 -8.34
C SER A 224 -6.17 7.79 -8.22
N PRO A 225 -5.73 8.93 -8.80
CA PRO A 225 -6.53 10.15 -8.80
C PRO A 225 -7.94 9.95 -9.39
N GLU A 226 -8.05 9.08 -10.39
CA GLU A 226 -9.32 8.75 -11.03
C GLU A 226 -10.28 8.05 -10.06
N SER A 227 -9.83 7.02 -9.37
CA SER A 227 -10.65 6.27 -8.42
C SER A 227 -10.99 7.11 -7.19
N LEU A 228 -10.03 7.91 -6.67
CA LEU A 228 -10.26 8.81 -5.54
C LEU A 228 -11.35 9.84 -5.85
N ASN A 229 -11.37 10.37 -7.08
CA ASN A 229 -12.40 11.31 -7.52
C ASN A 229 -13.75 10.62 -7.84
N ALA A 230 -13.73 9.38 -8.32
CA ALA A 230 -14.95 8.67 -8.72
C ALA A 230 -15.71 8.10 -7.52
N ALA A 231 -15.02 7.71 -6.44
CA ALA A 231 -15.59 7.00 -5.29
C ALA A 231 -15.09 7.57 -3.93
N PRO A 232 -15.17 8.88 -3.69
CA PRO A 232 -14.61 9.49 -2.47
C PRO A 232 -15.29 8.99 -1.18
N GLU A 233 -16.58 8.69 -1.22
CA GLU A 233 -17.32 8.17 -0.06
C GLU A 233 -16.90 6.73 0.28
N GLU A 234 -16.65 5.89 -0.71
CA GLU A 234 -16.17 4.53 -0.56
C GLU A 234 -14.75 4.52 0.03
N TRP A 235 -13.86 5.38 -0.46
CA TRP A 235 -12.53 5.54 0.12
C TRP A 235 -12.54 6.06 1.55
N ALA A 236 -13.48 6.94 1.90
CA ALA A 236 -13.66 7.37 3.28
C ALA A 236 -14.05 6.21 4.20
N LYS A 237 -14.92 5.29 3.74
CA LYS A 237 -15.27 4.07 4.48
C LYS A 237 -14.07 3.11 4.63
N VAL A 238 -13.25 2.96 3.57
CA VAL A 238 -12.00 2.17 3.65
C VAL A 238 -11.08 2.74 4.74
N ARG A 239 -10.93 4.08 4.82
CA ARG A 239 -10.18 4.73 5.91
C ARG A 239 -10.79 4.42 7.30
N GLU A 240 -12.12 4.50 7.45
CA GLU A 240 -12.78 4.21 8.73
C GLU A 240 -12.52 2.76 9.16
N VAL A 241 -12.60 1.81 8.24
CA VAL A 241 -12.24 0.42 8.50
C VAL A 241 -10.78 0.28 8.89
N TRP A 242 -9.86 1.01 8.24
CA TRP A 242 -8.45 1.01 8.60
C TRP A 242 -8.21 1.41 10.06
N TYR A 243 -8.79 2.49 10.52
CA TYR A 243 -8.60 2.91 11.92
C TYR A 243 -9.34 2.03 12.93
N ARG A 244 -10.38 1.33 12.51
CA ARG A 244 -10.97 0.23 13.29
C ARG A 244 -9.98 -0.94 13.44
N ILE A 245 -9.27 -1.30 12.35
CA ILE A 245 -8.20 -2.31 12.37
C ILE A 245 -7.07 -1.90 13.32
N VAL A 246 -6.54 -0.69 13.18
CA VAL A 246 -5.47 -0.17 14.04
C VAL A 246 -5.88 -0.21 15.52
N SER A 247 -7.11 0.20 15.82
CA SER A 247 -7.65 0.16 17.17
C SER A 247 -7.77 -1.27 17.72
N PHE A 248 -8.13 -2.22 16.87
CA PHE A 248 -8.25 -3.65 17.21
C PHE A 248 -6.89 -4.28 17.51
N ILE A 249 -5.86 -3.95 16.71
CA ILE A 249 -4.48 -4.38 16.92
C ILE A 249 -3.88 -3.78 18.19
N ALA A 250 -4.21 -2.51 18.49
CA ALA A 250 -3.69 -1.81 19.65
C ALA A 250 -4.34 -2.23 20.98
N ASN A 251 -5.57 -2.75 20.94
CA ASN A 251 -6.31 -3.16 22.14
C ASN A 251 -5.78 -4.50 22.69
N PRO A 252 -5.30 -4.55 23.95
CA PRO A 252 -4.80 -5.79 24.56
C PRO A 252 -5.80 -6.96 24.56
N GLU A 253 -7.11 -6.69 24.58
CA GLU A 253 -8.14 -7.74 24.59
C GLU A 253 -8.35 -8.40 23.23
N THR A 254 -7.97 -7.75 22.14
CA THR A 254 -8.20 -8.23 20.76
C THR A 254 -6.90 -8.46 20.00
N ARG A 255 -5.75 -8.04 20.58
CA ARG A 255 -4.44 -8.13 19.94
C ARG A 255 -4.08 -9.57 19.53
N ASP A 256 -4.33 -10.53 20.39
CA ASP A 256 -3.98 -11.94 20.11
C ASP A 256 -4.77 -12.45 18.89
N GLU A 257 -6.07 -12.14 18.81
CA GLU A 257 -6.90 -12.47 17.63
C GLU A 257 -6.36 -11.78 16.36
N ALA A 258 -5.98 -10.50 16.45
CA ALA A 258 -5.40 -9.79 15.31
C ALA A 258 -4.11 -10.46 14.83
N LEU A 259 -3.22 -10.85 15.76
CA LEU A 259 -1.98 -11.56 15.43
C LEU A 259 -2.25 -12.93 14.80
N GLU A 260 -3.24 -13.68 15.25
CA GLU A 260 -3.64 -14.96 14.67
C GLU A 260 -4.09 -14.79 13.21
N ILE A 261 -4.94 -13.79 12.93
CA ILE A 261 -5.43 -13.49 11.59
C ILE A 261 -4.27 -13.13 10.65
N MET A 262 -3.44 -12.17 11.04
CA MET A 262 -2.32 -11.71 10.23
C MET A 262 -1.26 -12.81 10.01
N ALA A 263 -0.96 -13.58 11.05
CA ALA A 263 -0.01 -14.70 10.98
C ALA A 263 -0.46 -15.80 10.00
N ALA A 264 -1.77 -16.09 9.98
CA ALA A 264 -2.35 -17.07 9.06
C ALA A 264 -2.11 -16.69 7.59
N ARG A 265 -2.15 -15.40 7.26
CA ARG A 265 -1.92 -14.91 5.89
C ARG A 265 -0.53 -15.22 5.38
N VAL A 266 0.49 -15.06 6.22
CA VAL A 266 1.89 -15.25 5.86
C VAL A 266 2.45 -16.63 6.31
N GLY A 267 1.64 -17.48 6.91
CA GLY A 267 1.98 -18.88 7.22
C GLY A 267 2.94 -19.07 8.39
N VAL A 268 2.94 -18.14 9.36
CA VAL A 268 3.75 -18.22 10.59
C VAL A 268 2.87 -18.36 11.84
N SER A 269 3.45 -18.57 13.02
CA SER A 269 2.71 -18.52 14.27
C SER A 269 2.38 -17.09 14.70
N ALA A 270 1.30 -16.89 15.47
CA ALA A 270 0.95 -15.59 16.03
C ALA A 270 2.08 -14.99 16.88
N ALA A 271 2.80 -15.81 17.64
CA ALA A 271 3.95 -15.38 18.43
C ALA A 271 5.10 -14.86 17.56
N GLU A 272 5.39 -15.54 16.46
CA GLU A 272 6.39 -15.12 15.47
C GLU A 272 5.96 -13.84 14.77
N TYR A 273 4.69 -13.76 14.34
CA TYR A 273 4.16 -12.55 13.72
C TYR A 273 4.24 -11.34 14.66
N GLY A 274 3.98 -11.53 15.96
CA GLY A 274 4.16 -10.49 16.97
C GLY A 274 5.59 -9.95 17.06
N LEU A 275 6.61 -10.75 16.71
CA LEU A 275 8.00 -10.28 16.59
C LEU A 275 8.20 -9.49 15.29
N LEU A 276 7.63 -9.95 14.17
CA LEU A 276 7.71 -9.26 12.88
C LEU A 276 7.11 -7.85 12.94
N MET A 277 6.09 -7.66 13.76
CA MET A 277 5.42 -6.36 13.92
C MET A 277 6.17 -5.34 14.80
N GLN A 278 7.23 -5.74 15.51
CA GLN A 278 7.86 -4.84 16.51
C GLN A 278 8.44 -3.55 15.91
N GLY A 279 8.87 -3.61 14.66
CA GLY A 279 9.38 -2.46 13.93
C GLY A 279 8.36 -1.82 12.97
N THR A 280 7.07 -2.14 13.08
CA THR A 280 5.97 -1.51 12.33
C THR A 280 5.24 -0.56 13.27
N GLN A 281 5.25 0.74 12.96
CA GLN A 281 4.65 1.74 13.80
C GLN A 281 3.31 2.18 13.21
N PHE A 282 2.21 1.55 13.65
CA PHE A 282 0.87 2.00 13.32
C PHE A 282 0.56 3.36 13.92
N LEU A 283 -0.18 4.17 13.19
CA LEU A 283 -0.61 5.50 13.62
C LEU A 283 -2.11 5.49 13.91
N THR A 284 -2.51 6.13 15.00
CA THR A 284 -3.91 6.52 15.19
C THR A 284 -4.32 7.53 14.13
N GLU A 285 -5.61 7.72 13.93
CA GLU A 285 -6.12 8.70 12.95
C GLU A 285 -5.57 10.11 13.21
N SER A 286 -5.52 10.54 14.47
CA SER A 286 -5.01 11.86 14.85
C SER A 286 -3.49 12.00 14.63
N GLU A 287 -2.72 10.94 14.83
CA GLU A 287 -1.29 10.93 14.54
C GLU A 287 -1.04 10.99 13.02
N ALA A 288 -1.79 10.22 12.24
CA ALA A 288 -1.69 10.28 10.78
C ALA A 288 -2.06 11.67 10.24
N GLN A 289 -3.14 12.28 10.73
CA GLN A 289 -3.49 13.67 10.37
C GLN A 289 -2.35 14.65 10.69
N ALA A 290 -1.68 14.49 11.81
CA ALA A 290 -0.52 15.31 12.16
C ALA A 290 0.64 15.13 11.17
N ARG A 291 0.87 13.91 10.64
CA ARG A 291 1.88 13.63 9.61
C ARG A 291 1.56 14.30 8.27
N TYR A 292 0.27 14.39 7.90
CA TYR A 292 -0.17 15.14 6.72
C TYR A 292 -0.04 16.66 6.88
N ALA A 293 -0.23 17.17 8.09
CA ALA A 293 -0.16 18.60 8.38
C ALA A 293 1.28 19.12 8.53
N GLY A 294 2.27 18.25 8.74
CA GLY A 294 3.67 18.59 8.84
C GLY A 294 4.27 18.94 7.49
N ASN A 295 5.35 19.74 7.48
CA ASN A 295 6.00 20.18 6.25
C ASN A 295 7.48 19.76 6.19
N ASP A 296 8.13 19.47 7.30
CA ASP A 296 9.56 19.24 7.36
C ASP A 296 9.92 17.95 8.10
N GLY A 297 11.03 17.34 7.68
CA GLY A 297 11.66 16.21 8.35
C GLY A 297 10.85 14.93 8.30
N PHE A 298 11.30 13.94 9.05
CA PHE A 298 10.68 12.60 9.04
C PHE A 298 9.42 12.47 9.90
N ASP A 299 9.07 13.49 10.67
CA ASP A 299 7.77 13.59 11.35
C ASP A 299 6.64 14.10 10.45
N SER A 300 6.91 14.23 9.15
CA SER A 300 5.99 14.69 8.12
C SER A 300 6.07 13.76 6.91
N LEU A 301 4.90 13.39 6.36
CA LEU A 301 4.85 12.65 5.12
C LEU A 301 5.47 13.45 3.98
N LEU A 302 5.19 14.75 3.89
CA LEU A 302 5.77 15.62 2.86
C LEU A 302 7.28 15.69 2.99
N GLY A 303 7.81 15.99 4.19
CA GLY A 303 9.25 16.12 4.39
C GLY A 303 10.01 14.81 4.12
N SER A 304 9.46 13.66 4.53
CA SER A 304 10.02 12.35 4.19
C SER A 304 10.01 12.10 2.68
N THR A 305 8.90 12.44 2.00
CA THR A 305 8.74 12.25 0.55
C THR A 305 9.69 13.15 -0.25
N GLU A 306 9.94 14.38 0.21
CA GLU A 306 10.94 15.26 -0.39
C GLU A 306 12.37 14.71 -0.29
N VAL A 307 12.73 14.13 0.86
CA VAL A 307 14.02 13.46 1.02
C VAL A 307 14.14 12.28 0.05
N ALA A 308 13.08 11.48 -0.12
CA ALA A 308 13.07 10.40 -1.10
C ALA A 308 13.18 10.93 -2.54
N ASN A 309 12.53 12.06 -2.88
CA ASN A 309 12.63 12.70 -4.19
C ASN A 309 14.06 13.18 -4.50
N GLU A 310 14.68 13.90 -3.55
CA GLU A 310 16.09 14.34 -3.69
C GLU A 310 17.04 13.15 -3.89
N PHE A 311 16.80 12.09 -3.14
CA PHE A 311 17.55 10.86 -3.22
C PHE A 311 17.41 10.19 -4.58
N ASN A 312 16.19 9.97 -5.06
CA ASN A 312 15.90 9.34 -6.34
C ASN A 312 16.51 10.11 -7.52
N LEU A 313 16.54 11.46 -7.45
CA LEU A 313 17.23 12.31 -8.41
C LEU A 313 18.75 12.15 -8.36
N LYS A 314 19.33 12.19 -7.15
CA LYS A 314 20.79 12.08 -6.94
C LYS A 314 21.33 10.78 -7.51
N TYR A 315 20.61 9.68 -7.27
CA TYR A 315 21.02 8.34 -7.72
C TYR A 315 20.40 7.93 -9.07
N LYS A 316 19.72 8.87 -9.75
CA LYS A 316 19.19 8.70 -11.12
C LYS A 316 18.18 7.56 -11.25
N VAL A 317 17.40 7.30 -10.19
CA VAL A 317 16.24 6.40 -10.26
C VAL A 317 15.24 6.94 -11.27
N TYR A 318 15.09 8.27 -11.31
CA TYR A 318 14.44 9.02 -12.40
C TYR A 318 15.20 10.32 -12.67
N SER A 319 14.91 10.98 -13.80
CA SER A 319 15.69 12.13 -14.29
C SER A 319 15.05 13.49 -14.01
N GLU A 320 13.75 13.53 -13.69
CA GLU A 320 12.99 14.76 -13.47
C GLU A 320 12.42 14.78 -12.06
N SER A 321 12.61 15.91 -11.34
CA SER A 321 12.06 16.10 -10.00
C SER A 321 10.54 15.99 -10.01
N GLN A 322 10.02 15.27 -9.05
CA GLN A 322 8.59 15.18 -8.82
C GLN A 322 8.15 16.30 -7.85
N ASP A 323 6.98 16.89 -8.06
CA ASP A 323 6.35 17.74 -7.04
C ASP A 323 5.71 16.82 -5.98
N SER A 324 6.34 16.69 -4.83
CA SER A 324 5.88 15.79 -3.76
C SER A 324 4.45 16.11 -3.31
N THR A 325 4.01 17.37 -3.44
CA THR A 325 2.65 17.78 -3.06
C THR A 325 1.56 17.20 -3.98
N ASP A 326 1.91 16.85 -5.21
CA ASP A 326 1.01 16.18 -6.16
C ASP A 326 0.70 14.72 -5.78
N TYR A 327 1.51 14.13 -4.90
CA TYR A 327 1.40 12.75 -4.45
C TYR A 327 0.77 12.58 -3.06
N ILE A 328 0.42 13.68 -2.39
CA ILE A 328 -0.05 13.66 -1.01
C ILE A 328 -1.40 14.37 -0.90
N SER A 329 -2.37 13.72 -0.24
CA SER A 329 -3.66 14.36 0.03
C SER A 329 -4.27 13.86 1.33
N ALA A 330 -4.64 14.81 2.19
CA ALA A 330 -5.42 14.55 3.39
C ALA A 330 -6.95 14.57 3.13
N VAL A 331 -7.40 14.41 1.88
CA VAL A 331 -8.82 14.54 1.51
C VAL A 331 -9.71 13.55 2.26
N LEU A 332 -9.22 12.37 2.58
CA LEU A 332 -9.97 11.36 3.33
C LEU A 332 -10.21 11.74 4.80
N TYR A 333 -9.55 12.78 5.31
CA TYR A 333 -9.63 13.23 6.71
C TYR A 333 -10.44 14.53 6.89
N GLN A 334 -11.14 14.98 5.83
CA GLN A 334 -11.93 16.23 5.84
C GLN A 334 -13.38 15.99 6.20
#